data_9bfcdb0e6214c88002f0881a4388e063
#
_entry.id   9bfcdb0e6214c88002f0881a4388e063
#
_cell.length_a   1.000
_cell.length_b   1.000
_cell.length_c   1.000
_cell.angle_alpha   90.00
_cell.angle_beta   90.00
_cell.angle_gamma   90.00
#
_symmetry.space_group_name_H-M   'P 1'
#
loop_
_entity.id
_entity.type
_entity.pdbx_description
1 polymer ?
#
loop_
_entity_poly.entity_id
_entity_poly.type
_entity_poly.pdbx_seq_one_letter_code
_entity_poly.pdbx_strand_id
1 'polypeptide(L)'
;MPTTSTPSTLATPPRTRSPFGLDDERAWRDWRARKLAGYPASAADLVVEVTDPRALTRSEHAALAARCRAANMVIYASADTSADKELPRALAAQFGLTRLDRNWLADDDGISSLAVSEGGGRADFIPYTNRPIRWHTDGYYNPPERTIRSMVLHCVTKAAEGGENAL
;
A
#
# COMPACT_ATOMS: atom_id res chain seq x y z
N MET A 1 -34.74 -51.60 -21.45
CA MET A 1 -34.08 -51.38 -20.16
C MET A 1 -33.56 -49.95 -20.13
N PRO A 2 -34.20 -49.04 -19.39
CA PRO A 2 -33.69 -47.66 -19.28
C PRO A 2 -32.57 -47.61 -18.21
N THR A 3 -31.42 -47.09 -18.58
CA THR A 3 -30.31 -46.84 -17.70
C THR A 3 -30.53 -45.51 -16.93
N THR A 4 -30.74 -45.62 -15.64
CA THR A 4 -30.82 -44.49 -14.72
C THR A 4 -29.44 -43.91 -14.46
N SER A 5 -29.17 -42.72 -15.03
CA SER A 5 -27.99 -41.94 -14.68
C SER A 5 -28.20 -41.18 -13.36
N THR A 6 -27.45 -41.52 -12.36
CA THR A 6 -27.40 -40.80 -11.07
C THR A 6 -26.69 -39.45 -11.24
N PRO A 7 -27.30 -38.34 -10.83
CA PRO A 7 -26.60 -37.04 -10.91
C PRO A 7 -25.45 -37.01 -9.89
N SER A 8 -24.23 -36.78 -10.40
CA SER A 8 -23.03 -36.53 -9.58
C SER A 8 -23.17 -35.18 -8.90
N THR A 9 -23.34 -35.18 -7.59
CA THR A 9 -23.35 -33.96 -6.77
C THR A 9 -21.94 -33.45 -6.69
N LEU A 10 -21.59 -32.44 -7.48
CA LEU A 10 -20.34 -31.71 -7.35
C LEU A 10 -20.30 -31.03 -5.97
N ALA A 11 -19.45 -31.53 -5.08
CA ALA A 11 -19.23 -30.93 -3.79
C ALA A 11 -18.69 -29.50 -3.98
N THR A 12 -19.41 -28.50 -3.49
CA THR A 12 -18.99 -27.12 -3.45
C THR A 12 -17.66 -27.05 -2.65
N PRO A 13 -16.58 -26.45 -3.21
CA PRO A 13 -15.32 -26.35 -2.48
C PRO A 13 -15.56 -25.57 -1.18
N PRO A 14 -14.87 -25.95 -0.08
CA PRO A 14 -15.05 -25.28 1.20
C PRO A 14 -14.73 -23.77 1.02
N ARG A 15 -15.69 -22.93 1.38
CA ARG A 15 -15.48 -21.47 1.39
C ARG A 15 -14.31 -21.20 2.35
N THR A 16 -13.23 -20.65 1.83
CA THR A 16 -12.14 -20.13 2.66
C THR A 16 -12.73 -19.11 3.65
N ARG A 17 -12.63 -19.42 4.93
CA ARG A 17 -13.16 -18.54 5.99
C ARG A 17 -12.40 -17.22 5.92
N SER A 18 -13.12 -16.14 5.67
CA SER A 18 -12.55 -14.79 5.67
C SER A 18 -12.43 -14.29 7.10
N PRO A 19 -11.27 -13.77 7.53
CA PRO A 19 -11.13 -13.16 8.84
C PRO A 19 -11.96 -11.88 8.99
N PHE A 20 -12.51 -11.36 7.89
CA PHE A 20 -13.35 -10.16 7.85
C PHE A 20 -14.84 -10.49 7.65
N GLY A 21 -15.20 -11.76 7.72
CA GLY A 21 -16.61 -12.17 7.76
C GLY A 21 -17.20 -11.86 9.14
N LEU A 22 -18.33 -11.13 9.17
CA LEU A 22 -18.96 -10.70 10.43
C LEU A 22 -19.46 -11.88 11.29
N ASP A 23 -19.65 -13.04 10.67
CA ASP A 23 -20.19 -14.25 11.31
C ASP A 23 -19.12 -15.23 11.77
N ASP A 24 -17.82 -14.92 11.61
CA ASP A 24 -16.70 -15.82 11.96
C ASP A 24 -15.69 -15.15 12.88
N GLU A 25 -16.09 -14.93 14.12
CA GLU A 25 -15.22 -14.34 15.14
C GLU A 25 -13.94 -15.15 15.38
N ARG A 26 -13.99 -16.48 15.21
CA ARG A 26 -12.81 -17.34 15.35
C ARG A 26 -11.77 -17.05 14.27
N ALA A 27 -12.19 -16.93 13.01
CA ALA A 27 -11.28 -16.60 11.92
C ALA A 27 -10.62 -15.23 12.14
N TRP A 28 -11.37 -14.25 12.66
CA TRP A 28 -10.84 -12.95 13.07
C TRP A 28 -9.81 -13.06 14.18
N ARG A 29 -10.09 -13.78 15.28
CA ARG A 29 -9.18 -13.94 16.41
C ARG A 29 -7.88 -14.61 15.98
N ASP A 30 -7.97 -15.68 15.19
CA ASP A 30 -6.81 -16.41 14.66
C ASP A 30 -5.96 -15.53 13.75
N TRP A 31 -6.59 -14.76 12.89
CA TRP A 31 -5.91 -13.79 12.02
C TRP A 31 -5.23 -12.69 12.86
N ARG A 32 -5.94 -12.10 13.79
CA ARG A 32 -5.43 -11.04 14.68
C ARG A 32 -4.23 -11.54 15.50
N ALA A 33 -4.30 -12.72 16.06
CA ALA A 33 -3.21 -13.30 16.84
C ALA A 33 -1.93 -13.46 15.99
N ARG A 34 -2.06 -13.97 14.76
CA ARG A 34 -0.94 -14.09 13.84
C ARG A 34 -0.36 -12.72 13.44
N LYS A 35 -1.21 -11.75 13.18
CA LYS A 35 -0.77 -10.39 12.84
C LYS A 35 0.00 -9.75 13.99
N LEU A 36 -0.51 -9.84 15.21
CA LEU A 36 0.15 -9.26 16.38
C LEU A 36 1.45 -9.97 16.75
N ALA A 37 1.53 -11.30 16.57
CA ALA A 37 2.76 -12.04 16.82
C ALA A 37 3.93 -11.64 15.91
N GLY A 38 3.64 -11.20 14.69
CA GLY A 38 4.64 -10.72 13.71
C GLY A 38 4.68 -9.20 13.54
N TYR A 39 4.01 -8.44 14.42
CA TYR A 39 3.94 -6.99 14.28
C TYR A 39 5.27 -6.35 14.68
N PRO A 40 5.77 -5.35 13.92
CA PRO A 40 7.02 -4.66 14.25
C PRO A 40 6.91 -3.95 15.60
N ALA A 41 7.99 -4.01 16.38
CA ALA A 41 8.07 -3.32 17.67
C ALA A 41 8.34 -1.81 17.50
N SER A 42 8.95 -1.43 16.38
CA SER A 42 9.31 -0.05 16.07
C SER A 42 9.29 0.21 14.56
N ALA A 43 9.29 1.48 14.17
CA ALA A 43 9.42 1.87 12.76
C ALA A 43 10.75 1.39 12.13
N ALA A 44 11.80 1.20 12.92
CA ALA A 44 13.08 0.68 12.43
C ALA A 44 12.95 -0.75 11.89
N ASP A 45 12.05 -1.56 12.43
CA ASP A 45 11.80 -2.92 11.96
C ASP A 45 11.16 -2.98 10.57
N LEU A 46 10.58 -1.87 10.14
CA LEU A 46 9.99 -1.72 8.80
C LEU A 46 11.03 -1.34 7.75
N VAL A 47 12.22 -0.87 8.15
CA VAL A 47 13.20 -0.36 7.21
C VAL A 47 13.92 -1.50 6.49
N VAL A 48 14.08 -1.34 5.19
CA VAL A 48 14.91 -2.16 4.31
C VAL A 48 15.87 -1.25 3.57
N GLU A 49 17.16 -1.43 3.77
CA GLU A 49 18.17 -0.76 2.97
C GLU A 49 18.12 -1.29 1.54
N VAL A 50 18.10 -0.38 0.58
CA VAL A 50 17.98 -0.67 -0.85
C VAL A 50 19.09 0.06 -1.60
N THR A 51 19.86 -0.70 -2.37
CA THR A 51 20.99 -0.17 -3.14
C THR A 51 20.51 0.68 -4.32
N ASP A 52 19.61 0.11 -5.13
CA ASP A 52 18.98 0.81 -6.24
C ASP A 52 17.46 0.48 -6.26
N PRO A 53 16.61 1.45 -5.93
CA PRO A 53 15.17 1.23 -5.96
C PRO A 53 14.60 0.88 -7.33
N ARG A 54 15.30 1.21 -8.42
CA ARG A 54 14.89 0.88 -9.78
C ARG A 54 15.19 -0.57 -10.16
N ALA A 55 16.13 -1.21 -9.44
CA ALA A 55 16.61 -2.57 -9.74
C ALA A 55 16.91 -3.33 -8.43
N LEU A 56 15.85 -3.74 -7.72
CA LEU A 56 15.99 -4.48 -6.46
C LEU A 56 16.71 -5.81 -6.69
N THR A 57 17.63 -6.14 -5.79
CA THR A 57 18.13 -7.50 -5.67
C THR A 57 17.02 -8.44 -5.22
N ARG A 58 17.20 -9.75 -5.43
CA ARG A 58 16.24 -10.75 -4.96
C ARG A 58 16.02 -10.68 -3.44
N SER A 59 17.07 -10.41 -2.67
CA SER A 59 16.99 -10.28 -1.21
C SER A 59 16.24 -9.04 -0.77
N GLU A 60 16.49 -7.89 -1.37
CA GLU A 60 15.78 -6.64 -1.08
C GLU A 60 14.30 -6.76 -1.40
N HIS A 61 13.96 -7.28 -2.60
CA HIS A 61 12.58 -7.53 -2.99
C HIS A 61 11.86 -8.46 -2.00
N ALA A 62 12.49 -9.58 -1.62
CA ALA A 62 11.92 -10.52 -0.65
C ALA A 62 11.73 -9.88 0.73
N ALA A 63 12.67 -9.08 1.19
CA ALA A 63 12.60 -8.36 2.47
C ALA A 63 11.47 -7.33 2.48
N LEU A 64 11.34 -6.51 1.44
CA LEU A 64 10.25 -5.54 1.27
C LEU A 64 8.89 -6.24 1.27
N ALA A 65 8.75 -7.31 0.46
CA ALA A 65 7.50 -8.07 0.39
C ALA A 65 7.14 -8.74 1.72
N ALA A 66 8.12 -9.23 2.48
CA ALA A 66 7.89 -9.85 3.78
C ALA A 66 7.34 -8.85 4.80
N ARG A 67 7.90 -7.64 4.87
CA ARG A 67 7.44 -6.58 5.77
C ARG A 67 6.03 -6.09 5.39
N CYS A 68 5.77 -5.89 4.10
CA CYS A 68 4.42 -5.57 3.63
C CYS A 68 3.39 -6.62 4.04
N ARG A 69 3.72 -7.91 3.94
CA ARG A 69 2.81 -8.99 4.39
C ARG A 69 2.58 -8.99 5.89
N ALA A 70 3.63 -8.71 6.67
CA ALA A 70 3.54 -8.70 8.13
C ALA A 70 2.77 -7.48 8.65
N ALA A 71 3.12 -6.29 8.18
CA ALA A 71 2.68 -5.01 8.75
C ALA A 71 1.85 -4.12 7.81
N ASN A 72 1.58 -4.54 6.57
CA ASN A 72 0.92 -3.75 5.51
C ASN A 72 1.69 -2.48 5.11
N MET A 73 2.86 -2.27 5.65
CA MET A 73 3.76 -1.15 5.34
C MET A 73 5.21 -1.64 5.35
N VAL A 74 6.04 -0.97 4.57
CA VAL A 74 7.50 -1.10 4.60
C VAL A 74 8.11 0.25 4.26
N ILE A 75 9.28 0.52 4.81
CA ILE A 75 10.07 1.71 4.51
C ILE A 75 11.30 1.23 3.75
N TYR A 76 11.48 1.65 2.51
CA TYR A 76 12.76 1.48 1.83
C TYR A 76 13.66 2.68 2.12
N ALA A 77 14.92 2.42 2.44
CA ALA A 77 15.94 3.43 2.63
C ALA A 77 16.95 3.32 1.50
N SER A 78 17.16 4.41 0.79
CA SER A 78 18.11 4.50 -0.33
C SER A 78 18.92 5.79 -0.25
N ALA A 79 20.11 5.77 -0.81
CA ALA A 79 20.92 6.98 -0.99
C ALA A 79 20.36 7.91 -2.08
N ASP A 80 19.53 7.40 -2.99
CA ASP A 80 18.89 8.20 -4.04
C ASP A 80 17.62 8.88 -3.50
N THR A 81 17.75 10.18 -3.24
CA THR A 81 16.66 11.08 -2.81
C THR A 81 16.29 12.07 -3.91
N SER A 82 16.62 11.76 -5.17
CA SER A 82 16.30 12.62 -6.29
C SER A 82 14.79 12.78 -6.48
N ALA A 83 14.37 13.92 -7.04
CA ALA A 83 12.97 14.17 -7.40
C ALA A 83 12.52 13.43 -8.69
N ASP A 84 13.27 12.42 -9.10
CA ASP A 84 12.95 11.61 -10.27
C ASP A 84 11.73 10.74 -10.02
N LYS A 85 10.62 11.07 -10.66
CA LYS A 85 9.34 10.36 -10.52
C LYS A 85 9.36 8.95 -11.12
N GLU A 86 10.34 8.63 -11.94
CA GLU A 86 10.52 7.26 -12.44
C GLU A 86 11.03 6.32 -11.34
N LEU A 87 11.67 6.84 -10.30
CA LEU A 87 12.13 6.02 -9.17
C LEU A 87 10.96 5.29 -8.45
N PRO A 88 9.94 5.98 -7.90
CA PRO A 88 8.81 5.31 -7.26
C PRO A 88 8.00 4.46 -8.25
N ARG A 89 7.94 4.84 -9.53
CA ARG A 89 7.28 4.06 -10.58
C ARG A 89 7.98 2.72 -10.83
N ALA A 90 9.30 2.75 -11.02
CA ALA A 90 10.12 1.56 -11.25
C ALA A 90 10.11 0.63 -10.03
N LEU A 91 10.18 1.20 -8.82
CA LEU A 91 10.04 0.42 -7.58
C LEU A 91 8.70 -0.30 -7.53
N ALA A 92 7.59 0.42 -7.74
CA ALA A 92 6.24 -0.12 -7.72
C ALA A 92 6.04 -1.24 -8.76
N ALA A 93 6.59 -1.07 -9.97
CA ALA A 93 6.48 -2.03 -11.05
C ALA A 93 7.07 -3.41 -10.70
N GLN A 94 8.13 -3.46 -9.89
CA GLN A 94 8.75 -4.71 -9.44
C GLN A 94 7.82 -5.54 -8.51
N PHE A 95 6.79 -4.91 -7.95
CA PHE A 95 5.74 -5.56 -7.17
C PHE A 95 4.43 -5.73 -7.96
N GLY A 96 4.47 -5.54 -9.29
CA GLY A 96 3.31 -5.65 -10.16
C GLY A 96 2.34 -4.45 -10.09
N LEU A 97 2.73 -3.37 -9.43
CA LEU A 97 1.92 -2.14 -9.33
C LEU A 97 2.16 -1.27 -10.56
N THR A 98 1.57 -1.66 -11.68
CA THR A 98 1.75 -0.97 -12.98
C THR A 98 0.60 -0.06 -13.35
N ARG A 99 -0.55 -0.20 -12.68
CA ARG A 99 -1.71 0.68 -12.86
C ARG A 99 -1.68 1.81 -11.84
N LEU A 100 -1.61 3.04 -12.35
CA LEU A 100 -1.67 4.24 -11.54
C LEU A 100 -3.10 4.77 -11.49
N ASP A 101 -3.65 4.96 -10.29
CA ASP A 101 -4.89 5.70 -10.11
C ASP A 101 -4.58 7.19 -10.05
N ARG A 102 -4.95 7.92 -11.09
CA ARG A 102 -4.67 9.36 -11.18
C ARG A 102 -5.64 10.12 -10.29
N ASN A 103 -5.09 10.79 -9.28
CA ASN A 103 -5.80 11.84 -8.55
C ASN A 103 -6.02 13.03 -9.49
N TRP A 104 -7.13 13.74 -9.33
CA TRP A 104 -7.44 14.96 -10.12
C TRP A 104 -6.45 16.12 -9.90
N LEU A 105 -5.69 16.12 -8.80
CA LEU A 105 -4.59 17.05 -8.52
C LEU A 105 -3.22 16.49 -8.92
N ALA A 106 -3.15 15.27 -9.47
CA ALA A 106 -1.90 14.70 -9.93
C ALA A 106 -1.32 15.51 -11.09
N ASP A 107 0.00 15.46 -11.22
CA ASP A 107 0.68 16.01 -12.38
C ASP A 107 0.33 15.20 -13.65
N ASP A 108 0.73 15.66 -14.81
CA ASP A 108 0.38 15.03 -16.11
C ASP A 108 0.82 13.56 -16.19
N ASP A 109 1.89 13.20 -15.48
CA ASP A 109 2.40 11.83 -15.35
C ASP A 109 1.61 10.95 -14.37
N GLY A 110 0.63 11.52 -13.66
CA GLY A 110 -0.21 10.83 -12.69
C GLY A 110 0.40 10.67 -11.30
N ILE A 111 1.59 11.23 -11.06
CA ILE A 111 2.24 11.24 -9.74
C ILE A 111 2.08 12.60 -9.12
N SER A 112 1.62 12.67 -7.87
CA SER A 112 1.46 13.92 -7.15
C SER A 112 2.77 14.33 -6.49
N SER A 113 3.31 15.49 -6.86
CA SER A 113 4.40 16.13 -6.14
C SER A 113 3.82 16.93 -4.98
N LEU A 114 4.03 16.47 -3.76
CA LEU A 114 3.55 17.13 -2.55
C LEU A 114 4.62 18.10 -2.04
N ALA A 115 4.35 19.40 -2.21
CA ALA A 115 5.18 20.47 -1.70
C ALA A 115 4.28 21.66 -1.33
N VAL A 116 4.71 22.50 -0.39
CA VAL A 116 3.98 23.71 -0.04
C VAL A 116 3.89 24.62 -1.27
N SER A 117 2.66 25.00 -1.61
CA SER A 117 2.36 25.90 -2.74
C SER A 117 2.03 27.30 -2.21
N GLU A 118 2.70 28.31 -2.73
CA GLU A 118 2.47 29.73 -2.35
C GLU A 118 1.29 30.36 -3.10
N GLY A 119 0.67 29.63 -4.04
CA GLY A 119 -0.46 30.14 -4.82
C GLY A 119 -0.99 29.14 -5.84
N GLY A 120 -2.05 29.56 -6.55
CA GLY A 120 -2.74 28.70 -7.52
C GLY A 120 -3.70 27.71 -6.87
N GLY A 121 -4.40 26.92 -7.68
CA GLY A 121 -5.47 26.03 -7.23
C GLY A 121 -5.04 24.95 -6.22
N ARG A 122 -3.74 24.60 -6.15
CA ARG A 122 -3.23 23.62 -5.18
C ARG A 122 -3.14 24.17 -3.75
N ALA A 123 -2.89 25.47 -3.58
CA ALA A 123 -2.79 26.12 -2.26
C ALA A 123 -4.08 26.02 -1.43
N ASP A 124 -5.22 25.74 -2.07
CA ASP A 124 -6.51 25.55 -1.39
C ASP A 124 -6.61 24.17 -0.71
N PHE A 125 -5.78 23.22 -1.08
CA PHE A 125 -5.81 21.84 -0.56
C PHE A 125 -4.73 21.60 0.49
N ILE A 126 -5.14 21.07 1.64
CA ILE A 126 -4.27 20.85 2.81
C ILE A 126 -2.96 20.15 2.48
N PRO A 127 -2.90 19.07 1.63
CA PRO A 127 -1.64 18.38 1.33
C PRO A 127 -0.56 19.27 0.68
N TYR A 128 -0.92 20.42 0.15
CA TYR A 128 0.01 21.39 -0.46
C TYR A 128 0.23 22.62 0.41
N THR A 129 -0.01 22.52 1.70
CA THR A 129 0.10 23.63 2.67
C THR A 129 0.83 23.19 3.93
N ASN A 130 1.20 24.14 4.79
CA ASN A 130 1.69 23.91 6.15
C ASN A 130 0.56 23.74 7.19
N ARG A 131 -0.68 23.55 6.77
CA ARG A 131 -1.81 23.36 7.69
C ARG A 131 -1.83 21.92 8.22
N PRO A 132 -2.18 21.69 9.50
CA PRO A 132 -2.37 20.35 10.03
C PRO A 132 -3.43 19.58 9.25
N ILE A 133 -3.14 18.35 8.90
CA ILE A 133 -4.10 17.40 8.35
C ILE A 133 -4.46 16.36 9.42
N ARG A 134 -5.74 16.00 9.50
CA ARG A 134 -6.19 14.94 10.41
C ARG A 134 -5.81 13.57 9.87
N TRP A 135 -5.69 12.59 10.77
CA TRP A 135 -5.52 11.20 10.38
C TRP A 135 -6.63 10.74 9.43
N HIS A 136 -6.25 10.16 8.33
CA HIS A 136 -7.14 9.72 7.27
C HIS A 136 -6.50 8.55 6.50
N THR A 137 -7.28 7.92 5.67
CA THR A 137 -6.81 6.97 4.65
C THR A 137 -6.99 7.60 3.28
N ASP A 138 -6.01 7.40 2.39
CA ASP A 138 -6.14 7.87 1.01
C ASP A 138 -7.13 7.03 0.21
N GLY A 139 -7.78 7.68 -0.76
CA GLY A 139 -8.69 7.01 -1.69
C GLY A 139 -10.02 6.56 -1.10
N TYR A 140 -10.36 6.96 0.12
CA TYR A 140 -11.64 6.60 0.77
C TYR A 140 -12.88 7.04 -0.03
N TYR A 141 -12.71 8.03 -0.89
CA TYR A 141 -13.76 8.60 -1.77
C TYR A 141 -13.90 7.85 -3.10
N ASN A 142 -13.00 6.92 -3.39
CA ASN A 142 -13.06 6.14 -4.62
C ASN A 142 -14.18 5.09 -4.57
N PRO A 143 -14.88 4.84 -5.68
CA PRO A 143 -15.84 3.75 -5.74
C PRO A 143 -15.11 2.38 -5.68
N PRO A 144 -15.82 1.28 -5.36
CA PRO A 144 -15.22 -0.04 -5.18
C PRO A 144 -14.36 -0.51 -6.37
N GLU A 145 -14.72 -0.13 -7.59
CA GLU A 145 -14.00 -0.51 -8.83
C GLU A 145 -12.64 0.19 -8.93
N ARG A 146 -12.49 1.29 -8.22
CA ARG A 146 -11.27 2.13 -8.17
C ARG A 146 -10.63 2.17 -6.78
N THR A 147 -10.90 1.17 -5.95
CA THR A 147 -10.26 1.06 -4.63
C THR A 147 -8.74 1.12 -4.76
N ILE A 148 -8.11 2.05 -4.05
CA ILE A 148 -6.65 2.12 -3.93
C ILE A 148 -6.20 0.96 -3.03
N ARG A 149 -5.35 0.09 -3.57
CA ARG A 149 -4.88 -1.12 -2.88
C ARG A 149 -3.46 -0.98 -2.35
N SER A 150 -2.70 -0.07 -2.93
CA SER A 150 -1.29 0.17 -2.58
C SER A 150 -0.93 1.60 -2.92
N MET A 151 0.00 2.16 -2.16
CA MET A 151 0.54 3.48 -2.37
C MET A 151 2.07 3.43 -2.20
N VAL A 152 2.78 4.19 -3.00
CA VAL A 152 4.22 4.42 -2.86
C VAL A 152 4.45 5.90 -2.63
N LEU A 153 5.12 6.22 -1.53
CA LEU A 153 5.58 7.58 -1.22
C LEU A 153 7.10 7.60 -1.33
N HIS A 154 7.64 8.57 -2.05
CA HIS A 154 9.08 8.82 -2.14
C HIS A 154 9.39 10.17 -1.50
N CYS A 155 10.22 10.16 -0.45
CA CYS A 155 10.62 11.35 0.26
C CYS A 155 11.85 11.95 -0.40
N VAL A 156 11.68 13.09 -1.08
CA VAL A 156 12.79 13.88 -1.68
C VAL A 156 13.44 14.78 -0.64
N THR A 157 12.62 15.45 0.18
CA THR A 157 13.09 16.35 1.23
C THR A 157 12.34 16.05 2.52
N LYS A 158 13.09 15.79 3.58
CA LYS A 158 12.51 15.53 4.90
C LYS A 158 11.80 16.78 5.42
N ALA A 159 10.58 16.62 5.92
CA ALA A 159 9.87 17.67 6.65
C ALA A 159 10.59 17.96 7.99
N ALA A 160 10.55 19.21 8.44
CA ALA A 160 11.04 19.58 9.77
C ALA A 160 10.13 19.01 10.87
N GLU A 161 8.80 19.10 10.65
CA GLU A 161 7.77 18.56 11.54
C GLU A 161 6.63 17.99 10.70
N GLY A 162 5.93 16.99 11.21
CA GLY A 162 4.77 16.40 10.56
C GLY A 162 5.11 15.39 9.46
N GLY A 163 4.07 14.94 8.75
CA GLY A 163 4.19 13.97 7.69
C GLY A 163 4.25 12.51 8.18
N GLU A 164 3.84 12.27 9.44
CA GLU A 164 3.81 10.92 10.00
C GLU A 164 2.79 10.04 9.29
N ASN A 165 3.17 8.78 9.11
CA ASN A 165 2.30 7.71 8.66
C ASN A 165 2.14 6.69 9.79
N ALA A 166 0.96 6.09 9.91
CA ALA A 166 0.66 5.08 10.92
C ALA A 166 -0.01 3.85 10.30
N LEU A 167 0.12 2.75 11.01
CA LEU A 167 -0.47 1.45 10.68
C LEU A 167 -1.65 1.14 11.62
#